data_dfdc182cacd5c6b0e8765c9ed750c350
#
_entry.id   dfdc182cacd5c6b0e8765c9ed750c350
#
_cell.length_a   1.000
_cell.length_b   1.000
_cell.length_c   1.000
_cell.angle_alpha   90.00
_cell.angle_beta   90.00
_cell.angle_gamma   90.00
#
_symmetry.space_group_name_H-M   'P 1'
#
loop_
_entity.id
_entity.type
_entity.pdbx_description
1 polymer ?
#
loop_
_entity_poly.entity_id
_entity_poly.type
_entity_poly.pdbx_seq_one_letter_code
_entity_poly.pdbx_strand_id
1 'polypeptide(L)'
;MIAIDTNILVYAHRADSPFHTAATMAVRELAEGRAPWALPWPCVHEFFSVVTHPRVYDPPSSTAEAINQIAAWLESPSAVTISGSVRPIVTRNCK
;
A
#
# COMPACT_ATOMS: atom_id res chain seq x y z
N MET A 1 13.14 -8.64 -5.72
CA MET A 1 12.18 -8.09 -4.74
C MET A 1 11.21 -7.18 -5.46
N ILE A 2 9.94 -7.26 -5.11
CA ILE A 2 8.91 -6.38 -5.67
C ILE A 2 8.64 -5.26 -4.66
N ALA A 3 8.69 -4.03 -5.12
CA ALA A 3 8.31 -2.87 -4.32
C ALA A 3 6.91 -2.41 -4.74
N ILE A 4 6.06 -2.12 -3.75
CA ILE A 4 4.69 -1.69 -4.01
C ILE A 4 4.63 -0.18 -4.18
N ASP A 5 3.99 0.24 -5.26
CA ASP A 5 3.72 1.64 -5.56
C ASP A 5 2.61 2.18 -4.63
N THR A 6 2.67 3.47 -4.35
CA THR A 6 1.65 4.16 -3.55
C THR A 6 0.24 3.94 -4.09
N ASN A 7 0.05 3.99 -5.40
CA ASN A 7 -1.27 3.82 -6.00
C ASN A 7 -1.89 2.46 -5.66
N ILE A 8 -1.09 1.41 -5.67
CA ILE A 8 -1.59 0.07 -5.32
C ILE A 8 -2.01 0.02 -3.86
N LEU A 9 -1.24 0.64 -2.96
CA LEU A 9 -1.59 0.69 -1.55
C LEU A 9 -2.93 1.43 -1.35
N VAL A 10 -3.11 2.55 -2.02
CA VAL A 10 -4.34 3.34 -1.93
C VAL A 10 -5.53 2.53 -2.43
N TYR A 11 -5.41 1.91 -3.60
CA TYR A 11 -6.51 1.14 -4.18
C TYR A 11 -6.84 -0.10 -3.35
N ALA A 12 -5.83 -0.75 -2.78
CA ALA A 12 -6.06 -1.91 -1.91
C ALA A 12 -6.78 -1.53 -0.61
N HIS A 13 -6.60 -0.31 -0.15
CA HIS A 13 -7.26 0.17 1.07
C HIS A 13 -8.67 0.70 0.81
N ARG A 14 -8.86 1.46 -0.27
CA ARG A 14 -10.15 2.15 -0.56
C ARG A 14 -11.08 1.24 -1.35
N ALA A 15 -12.13 0.75 -0.68
CA ALA A 15 -13.13 -0.11 -1.31
C ALA A 15 -13.95 0.60 -2.40
N ASP A 16 -13.95 1.93 -2.39
CA ASP A 16 -14.65 2.73 -3.39
C ASP A 16 -13.83 2.96 -4.67
N SER A 17 -12.61 2.45 -4.72
CA SER A 17 -11.78 2.52 -5.91
C SER A 17 -12.20 1.47 -6.93
N PRO A 18 -12.27 1.84 -8.24
CA PRO A 18 -12.55 0.84 -9.28
C PRO A 18 -11.44 -0.22 -9.41
N PHE A 19 -10.26 0.06 -8.87
CA PHE A 19 -9.13 -0.88 -8.91
C PHE A 19 -8.95 -1.66 -7.62
N HIS A 20 -9.90 -1.51 -6.68
CA HIS A 20 -9.78 -2.12 -5.35
C HIS A 20 -9.57 -3.62 -5.39
N THR A 21 -10.38 -4.34 -6.14
CA THR A 21 -10.30 -5.82 -6.21
C THR A 21 -8.96 -6.28 -6.75
N ALA A 22 -8.51 -5.70 -7.85
CA ALA A 22 -7.24 -6.07 -8.47
C ALA A 22 -6.06 -5.76 -7.54
N ALA A 23 -6.07 -4.58 -6.92
CA ALA A 23 -5.01 -4.18 -6.01
C ALA A 23 -4.99 -5.04 -4.75
N THR A 24 -6.17 -5.36 -4.20
CA THR A 24 -6.27 -6.22 -3.02
C THR A 24 -5.71 -7.60 -3.29
N MET A 25 -6.03 -8.17 -4.46
CA MET A 25 -5.50 -9.47 -4.84
C MET A 25 -3.99 -9.45 -5.02
N ALA A 26 -3.46 -8.40 -5.64
CA ALA A 26 -2.03 -8.25 -5.83
C ALA A 26 -1.28 -8.18 -4.50
N VAL A 27 -1.77 -7.37 -3.58
CA VAL A 27 -1.16 -7.23 -2.25
C VAL A 27 -1.28 -8.54 -1.47
N ARG A 28 -2.43 -9.21 -1.56
CA ARG A 28 -2.64 -10.48 -0.87
C ARG A 28 -1.65 -11.54 -1.34
N GLU A 29 -1.43 -11.66 -2.65
CA GLU A 29 -0.46 -12.61 -3.19
C GLU A 29 0.93 -12.37 -2.64
N LEU A 30 1.34 -11.11 -2.54
CA LEU A 30 2.64 -10.76 -1.98
C LEU A 30 2.70 -11.04 -0.48
N ALA A 31 1.66 -10.69 0.26
CA ALA A 31 1.63 -10.85 1.71
C ALA A 31 1.60 -12.31 2.14
N GLU A 32 0.94 -13.16 1.38
CA GLU A 32 0.85 -14.60 1.64
C GLU A 32 2.00 -15.39 1.01
N GLY A 33 2.74 -14.77 0.10
CA GLY A 33 3.87 -15.40 -0.55
C GLY A 33 5.09 -15.48 0.33
N ARG A 34 6.09 -16.24 -0.13
CA ARG A 34 7.36 -16.40 0.58
C ARG A 34 8.43 -15.40 0.15
N ALA A 35 8.30 -14.89 -1.07
CA ALA A 35 9.26 -13.93 -1.59
C ALA A 35 9.12 -12.60 -0.82
N PRO A 36 10.22 -11.94 -0.45
CA PRO A 36 10.13 -10.65 0.21
C PRO A 36 9.58 -9.60 -0.74
N TRP A 37 8.76 -8.71 -0.21
CA TRP A 37 8.22 -7.56 -0.93
C TRP A 37 8.44 -6.30 -0.09
N ALA A 38 8.63 -5.18 -0.78
CA ALA A 38 9.04 -3.96 -0.11
C ALA A 38 7.87 -2.98 0.05
N LEU A 39 7.81 -2.38 1.24
CA LEU A 39 6.94 -1.25 1.55
C LEU A 39 7.85 -0.04 1.78
N PRO A 40 8.19 0.72 0.73
CA PRO A 40 9.04 1.90 0.91
C PRO A 40 8.36 2.93 1.80
N TRP A 41 9.06 3.44 2.80
CA TRP A 41 8.50 4.44 3.71
C TRP A 41 7.93 5.67 2.99
N PRO A 42 8.57 6.23 1.94
CA PRO A 42 7.96 7.32 1.21
C PRO A 42 6.59 6.98 0.64
N CYS A 43 6.40 5.74 0.17
CA CYS A 43 5.10 5.29 -0.34
C CYS A 43 4.08 5.12 0.77
N VAL A 44 4.50 4.65 1.95
CA VAL A 44 3.63 4.53 3.10
C VAL A 44 3.16 5.91 3.58
N HIS A 45 4.07 6.88 3.65
CA HIS A 45 3.72 8.26 4.02
C HIS A 45 2.76 8.88 3.02
N GLU A 46 3.01 8.69 1.74
CA GLU A 46 2.14 9.22 0.69
C GLU A 46 0.76 8.56 0.73
N PHE A 47 0.71 7.24 0.95
CA PHE A 47 -0.54 6.53 1.15
C PHE A 47 -1.34 7.15 2.28
N PHE A 48 -0.73 7.35 3.44
CA PHE A 48 -1.40 7.95 4.59
C PHE A 48 -1.96 9.33 4.24
N SER A 49 -1.16 10.17 3.60
CA SER A 49 -1.58 11.52 3.23
C SER A 49 -2.75 11.52 2.25
N VAL A 50 -2.72 10.62 1.29
CA VAL A 50 -3.76 10.56 0.25
C VAL A 50 -5.08 10.06 0.81
N VAL A 51 -5.08 8.93 1.55
CA VAL A 51 -6.34 8.33 1.99
C VAL A 51 -7.02 9.12 3.10
N THR A 52 -6.28 9.93 3.83
CA THR A 52 -6.85 10.78 4.89
C THR A 52 -7.19 12.19 4.40
N HIS A 53 -6.90 12.51 3.14
CA HIS A 53 -7.10 13.85 2.61
C HIS A 53 -8.55 14.05 2.15
N PRO A 54 -9.29 15.01 2.73
CA PRO A 54 -10.71 15.19 2.41
C PRO A 54 -11.00 15.67 0.99
N ARG A 55 -9.99 16.21 0.30
CA ARG A 55 -10.15 16.63 -1.09
C ARG A 55 -9.94 15.50 -2.09
N VAL A 56 -9.32 14.41 -1.65
CA VAL A 56 -9.07 13.26 -2.50
C VAL A 56 -10.18 12.24 -2.35
N TYR A 57 -10.60 11.99 -1.13
CA TYR A 57 -11.67 11.05 -0.82
C TYR A 57 -12.75 11.69 0.05
N ASP A 58 -13.99 11.34 -0.22
CA ASP A 58 -15.14 11.83 0.53
C ASP A 58 -16.10 10.65 0.80
N PRO A 59 -16.17 10.12 2.02
CA PRO A 59 -15.38 10.57 3.18
C PRO A 59 -13.94 10.06 3.13
N PRO A 60 -13.00 10.81 3.71
CA PRO A 60 -11.63 10.31 3.79
C PRO A 60 -11.51 9.23 4.85
N SER A 61 -10.48 8.40 4.74
CA SER A 61 -10.16 7.44 5.79
C SER A 61 -9.75 8.19 7.05
N SER A 62 -10.14 7.66 8.21
CA SER A 62 -9.66 8.22 9.48
C SER A 62 -8.19 7.89 9.68
N THR A 63 -7.52 8.66 10.54
CA THR A 63 -6.14 8.36 10.92
C THR A 63 -6.01 6.95 11.47
N ALA A 64 -6.96 6.53 12.31
CA ALA A 64 -6.95 5.18 12.89
C ALA A 64 -7.08 4.11 11.82
N GLU A 65 -7.97 4.29 10.85
CA GLU A 65 -8.13 3.34 9.74
C GLU A 65 -6.86 3.21 8.91
N ALA A 66 -6.23 4.32 8.58
CA ALA A 66 -5.01 4.32 7.79
C ALA A 66 -3.86 3.63 8.54
N ILE A 67 -3.71 3.93 9.83
CA ILE A 67 -2.66 3.32 10.66
C ILE A 67 -2.91 1.82 10.82
N ASN A 68 -4.16 1.40 11.04
CA ASN A 68 -4.50 -0.01 11.16
C ASN A 68 -4.19 -0.76 9.87
N GLN A 69 -4.43 -0.14 8.73
CA GLN A 69 -4.10 -0.76 7.44
C GLN A 69 -2.60 -0.94 7.26
N ILE A 70 -1.82 0.07 7.60
CA ILE A 70 -0.36 -0.01 7.53
C ILE A 70 0.15 -1.12 8.45
N ALA A 71 -0.36 -1.17 9.67
CA ALA A 71 0.01 -2.21 10.62
C ALA A 71 -0.30 -3.61 10.09
N ALA A 72 -1.45 -3.77 9.46
CA ALA A 72 -1.85 -5.06 8.87
C ALA A 72 -0.86 -5.50 7.79
N TRP A 73 -0.43 -4.59 6.93
CA TRP A 73 0.55 -4.92 5.90
C TRP A 73 1.91 -5.29 6.51
N LEU A 74 2.32 -4.59 7.57
CA LEU A 74 3.59 -4.85 8.24
C LEU A 74 3.60 -6.17 9.02
N GLU A 75 2.43 -6.74 9.28
CA GLU A 75 2.34 -8.06 9.92
C GLU A 75 2.71 -9.20 8.97
N SER A 76 2.73 -8.97 7.67
CA SER A 76 3.14 -9.99 6.71
C SER A 76 4.59 -10.39 6.97
N PRO A 77 4.88 -11.69 7.12
CA PRO A 77 6.26 -12.13 7.38
C PRO A 77 7.21 -11.87 6.21
N SER A 78 6.69 -11.67 5.01
CA SER A 78 7.51 -11.38 3.83
C SER A 78 7.63 -9.89 3.54
N ALA A 79 6.97 -9.02 4.30
CA ALA A 79 7.04 -7.58 4.11
C ALA A 79 8.35 -7.02 4.66
N VAL A 80 9.00 -6.17 3.88
CA VAL A 80 10.24 -5.50 4.25
C VAL A 80 10.05 -4.00 4.11
N THR A 81 10.33 -3.26 5.18
CA THR A 81 10.31 -1.80 5.11
C THR A 81 11.65 -1.28 4.63
N ILE A 82 11.61 -0.29 3.76
CA ILE A 82 12.82 0.32 3.20
C ILE A 82 12.72 1.83 3.42
N SER A 83 13.75 2.40 4.01
CA SER A 83 13.85 3.85 4.17
C SER A 83 14.76 4.46 3.11
N GLY A 84 14.54 5.73 2.83
CA GLY A 84 15.37 6.46 1.89
C GLY A 84 14.96 6.28 0.44
N SER A 85 15.92 6.50 -0.46
CA SER A 85 15.68 6.57 -1.90
C SER A 85 16.00 5.27 -2.61
N VAL A 86 15.55 4.16 -2.09
CA VAL A 86 15.75 2.87 -2.75
C VAL A 86 14.94 2.84 -4.04
N ARG A 87 15.62 2.50 -5.13
CA ARG A 87 14.97 2.37 -6.41
C ARG A 87 14.34 0.98 -6.50
N PRO A 88 13.03 0.87 -6.78
CA PRO A 88 12.39 -0.43 -6.91
C PRO A 88 12.96 -1.20 -8.11
N ILE A 89 13.15 -2.50 -7.94
CA ILE A 89 13.57 -3.37 -9.04
C ILE A 89 12.39 -3.62 -9.96
N VAL A 90 11.24 -3.95 -9.37
CA VAL A 90 9.98 -4.15 -10.09
C VAL A 90 8.90 -3.44 -9.30
N THR A 91 8.06 -2.68 -9.99
CA THR A 91 6.94 -1.98 -9.37
C THR A 91 5.65 -2.47 -9.98
N ARG A 92 4.71 -2.88 -9.14
CA ARG A 92 3.36 -3.17 -9.60
C ARG A 92 2.58 -1.86 -9.62
N ASN A 93 1.94 -1.60 -10.74
CA ASN A 93 1.21 -0.36 -10.94
C ASN A 93 -0.11 -0.66 -11.61
N CYS A 94 -1.20 -0.12 -11.06
CA CYS A 94 -2.56 -0.35 -11.56
C CYS A 94 -3.05 0.70 -12.55
N LYS A 95 -2.19 1.53 -13.02
CA LYS A 95 -2.57 2.55 -14.00
C LYS A 95 -3.06 1.96 -15.29
#